data_9d669fedc74a93d3a21276b95e721dde
#
_entry.id   9d669fedc74a93d3a21276b95e721dde
#
_cell.length_a   1.000
_cell.length_b   1.000
_cell.length_c   1.000
_cell.angle_alpha   90.00
_cell.angle_beta   90.00
_cell.angle_gamma   90.00
#
_symmetry.space_group_name_H-M   'P 1'
#
loop_
_entity.id
_entity.type
_entity.pdbx_description
1 polymer ?
#
loop_
_entity_poly.entity_id
_entity_poly.type
_entity_poly.pdbx_seq_one_letter_code
_entity_poly.pdbx_strand_id
1 'polypeptide(L)'
;PRLWYPSSPSLYQVYIEVKDTKTGKTIDGYRKKIGIRSIEFKGKDGLWVNGKPYPRPLMGANRHQDFAVVGNAMTNNLHWRDAKKLKDLGLEIIRNAHYPQDPAFMDACDALGLFVIENTPGWQFWNEDPIFQTRVFDDIRNIIRRDRNRPSVFLWEPILNETWYPESFVDSVAQIVADEYPYPYSHIVGDSEARGASRFSVLYAHPSNGDTDIAIKNLNPDVSYFTREWGDNVDDWNSHNSTSRVKRCWGETPM
;
A
#
# COMPACT_ATOMS: atom_id res chain seq x y z
N PRO A 1 -23.98 -11.12 -0.46
CA PRO A 1 -23.17 -10.48 -1.49
C PRO A 1 -22.04 -11.41 -1.95
N ARG A 2 -21.54 -11.20 -3.16
CA ARG A 2 -20.27 -11.80 -3.59
C ARG A 2 -19.15 -10.99 -2.98
N LEU A 3 -18.26 -11.64 -2.24
CA LEU A 3 -17.15 -10.97 -1.63
C LEU A 3 -16.03 -10.74 -2.64
N TRP A 4 -15.32 -9.62 -2.51
CA TRP A 4 -14.12 -9.35 -3.27
C TRP A 4 -12.97 -10.21 -2.72
N TYR A 5 -12.22 -10.82 -3.63
CA TYR A 5 -11.04 -11.62 -3.31
C TYR A 5 -10.07 -11.55 -4.50
N PRO A 6 -8.72 -11.62 -4.31
CA PRO A 6 -7.75 -11.49 -5.41
C PRO A 6 -7.98 -12.39 -6.62
N SER A 7 -8.47 -13.62 -6.43
CA SER A 7 -8.81 -14.53 -7.53
C SER A 7 -10.24 -14.40 -8.04
N SER A 8 -11.09 -13.60 -7.37
CA SER A 8 -12.48 -13.33 -7.76
C SER A 8 -12.90 -11.92 -7.36
N PRO A 9 -12.37 -10.89 -8.02
CA PRO A 9 -12.52 -9.49 -7.61
C PRO A 9 -13.90 -8.93 -7.95
N SER A 10 -14.90 -9.35 -7.18
CA SER A 10 -16.29 -8.92 -7.36
C SER A 10 -16.48 -7.47 -6.93
N LEU A 11 -16.94 -6.63 -7.86
CA LEU A 11 -17.22 -5.22 -7.61
C LEU A 11 -18.72 -4.93 -7.76
N TYR A 12 -19.20 -4.02 -6.92
CA TYR A 12 -20.54 -3.46 -6.97
C TYR A 12 -20.46 -1.99 -7.42
N GLN A 13 -21.51 -1.53 -8.08
CA GLN A 13 -21.67 -0.12 -8.40
C GLN A 13 -22.67 0.51 -7.44
N VAL A 14 -22.23 1.59 -6.80
CA VAL A 14 -23.07 2.44 -5.96
C VAL A 14 -23.40 3.68 -6.76
N TYR A 15 -24.68 3.97 -6.87
CA TYR A 15 -25.19 5.19 -7.50
C TYR A 15 -25.75 6.09 -6.41
N ILE A 16 -25.31 7.34 -6.40
CA ILE A 16 -25.81 8.37 -5.51
C ILE A 16 -26.44 9.44 -6.39
N GLU A 17 -27.68 9.78 -6.13
CA GLU A 17 -28.40 10.84 -6.82
C GLU A 17 -28.78 11.94 -5.86
N VAL A 18 -28.52 13.18 -6.27
CA VAL A 18 -29.04 14.37 -5.59
C VAL A 18 -30.26 14.85 -6.34
N LYS A 19 -31.40 14.92 -5.66
CA LYS A 19 -32.67 15.31 -6.24
C LYS A 19 -33.19 16.61 -5.63
N ASP A 20 -33.71 17.47 -6.49
CA ASP A 20 -34.47 18.62 -6.05
C ASP A 20 -35.73 18.16 -5.31
N THR A 21 -35.91 18.62 -4.09
CA THR A 21 -36.99 18.15 -3.20
C THR A 21 -38.38 18.62 -3.66
N LYS A 22 -38.46 19.69 -4.46
CA LYS A 22 -39.74 20.24 -4.96
C LYS A 22 -40.18 19.58 -6.25
N THR A 23 -39.23 19.33 -7.15
CA THR A 23 -39.53 18.84 -8.50
C THR A 23 -39.30 17.35 -8.68
N GLY A 24 -38.57 16.71 -7.77
CA GLY A 24 -38.14 15.31 -7.86
C GLY A 24 -37.08 15.06 -8.96
N LYS A 25 -36.62 16.08 -9.63
CA LYS A 25 -35.61 15.96 -10.70
C LYS A 25 -34.25 15.72 -10.13
N THR A 26 -33.49 14.81 -10.76
CA THR A 26 -32.05 14.61 -10.45
C THR A 26 -31.27 15.83 -10.94
N ILE A 27 -30.53 16.45 -10.05
CA ILE A 27 -29.69 17.64 -10.30
C ILE A 27 -28.20 17.32 -10.31
N ASP A 28 -27.80 16.22 -9.66
CA ASP A 28 -26.42 15.72 -9.66
C ASP A 28 -26.40 14.22 -9.38
N GLY A 29 -25.30 13.57 -9.68
CA GLY A 29 -25.12 12.17 -9.43
C GLY A 29 -23.68 11.73 -9.38
N TYR A 30 -23.41 10.72 -8.57
CA TYR A 30 -22.08 10.14 -8.43
C TYR A 30 -22.15 8.62 -8.51
N ARG A 31 -21.15 8.03 -9.17
CA ARG A 31 -21.01 6.59 -9.30
C ARG A 31 -19.66 6.13 -8.76
N LYS A 32 -19.68 5.16 -7.86
CA LYS A 32 -18.48 4.56 -7.28
C LYS A 32 -18.54 3.04 -7.38
N LYS A 33 -17.41 2.43 -7.74
CA LYS A 33 -17.23 0.98 -7.58
C LYS A 33 -16.72 0.70 -6.18
N ILE A 34 -17.23 -0.34 -5.55
CA ILE A 34 -16.81 -0.84 -4.24
C ILE A 34 -16.67 -2.36 -4.27
N GLY A 35 -15.86 -2.91 -3.41
CA GLY A 35 -15.82 -4.35 -3.12
C GLY A 35 -16.10 -4.60 -1.64
N ILE A 36 -16.77 -5.69 -1.35
CA ILE A 36 -17.09 -6.09 0.04
C ILE A 36 -16.12 -7.18 0.44
N ARG A 37 -15.34 -6.94 1.47
CA ARG A 37 -14.38 -7.89 2.02
C ARG A 37 -14.07 -7.61 3.48
N SER A 38 -13.47 -8.58 4.17
CA SER A 38 -12.79 -8.37 5.45
C SER A 38 -11.32 -8.74 5.33
N ILE A 39 -10.47 -8.03 6.06
CA ILE A 39 -9.03 -8.27 6.18
C ILE A 39 -8.69 -8.32 7.66
N GLU A 40 -7.93 -9.33 8.06
CA GLU A 40 -7.41 -9.47 9.42
C GLU A 40 -5.96 -9.95 9.36
N PHE A 41 -5.14 -9.43 10.26
CA PHE A 41 -3.79 -9.91 10.49
C PHE A 41 -3.73 -10.57 11.87
N LYS A 42 -3.34 -11.84 11.92
CA LYS A 42 -3.37 -12.66 13.14
C LYS A 42 -1.97 -13.14 13.56
N GLY A 43 -1.05 -12.19 13.67
CA GLY A 43 0.31 -12.49 14.07
C GLY A 43 0.96 -13.58 13.21
N LYS A 44 1.49 -14.61 13.84
CA LYS A 44 2.11 -15.78 13.18
C LYS A 44 1.14 -16.55 12.26
N ASP A 45 -0.17 -16.45 12.50
CA ASP A 45 -1.18 -17.12 11.67
C ASP A 45 -1.50 -16.29 10.40
N GLY A 46 -0.83 -15.15 10.21
CA GLY A 46 -0.76 -14.38 8.99
C GLY A 46 -2.03 -13.67 8.60
N LEU A 47 -2.17 -13.47 7.30
CA LEU A 47 -3.29 -12.77 6.66
C LEU A 47 -4.53 -13.65 6.58
N TRP A 48 -5.67 -13.08 6.97
CA TRP A 48 -6.98 -13.66 6.78
C TRP A 48 -7.84 -12.77 5.90
N VAL A 49 -8.49 -13.35 4.92
CA VAL A 49 -9.37 -12.65 3.97
C VAL A 49 -10.75 -13.29 4.01
N ASN A 50 -11.77 -12.49 4.26
CA ASN A 50 -13.16 -12.97 4.34
C ASN A 50 -13.34 -14.11 5.36
N GLY A 51 -12.66 -14.00 6.50
CA GLY A 51 -12.76 -14.97 7.59
C GLY A 51 -12.01 -16.28 7.35
N LYS A 52 -11.15 -16.36 6.33
CA LYS A 52 -10.33 -17.54 6.02
C LYS A 52 -8.86 -17.18 5.92
N PRO A 53 -7.94 -18.07 6.36
CA PRO A 53 -6.52 -17.85 6.19
C PRO A 53 -6.18 -17.73 4.70
N TYR A 54 -5.32 -16.77 4.37
CA TYR A 54 -4.80 -16.64 3.02
C TYR A 54 -3.84 -17.82 2.75
N PRO A 55 -3.95 -18.52 1.61
CA PRO A 55 -3.37 -19.87 1.46
C PRO A 55 -1.84 -19.89 1.32
N ARG A 56 -1.20 -18.75 1.16
CA ARG A 56 0.26 -18.64 0.93
C ARG A 56 0.76 -17.25 1.30
N PRO A 57 2.07 -17.06 1.49
CA PRO A 57 2.66 -15.72 1.59
C PRO A 57 2.35 -14.89 0.33
N LEU A 58 2.07 -13.61 0.53
CA LEU A 58 1.86 -12.68 -0.57
C LEU A 58 3.19 -12.39 -1.28
N MET A 59 3.16 -12.46 -2.60
CA MET A 59 4.28 -12.10 -3.45
C MET A 59 3.95 -10.83 -4.23
N GLY A 60 4.85 -9.86 -4.21
CA GLY A 60 4.60 -8.57 -4.84
C GLY A 60 5.84 -7.78 -5.17
N ALA A 61 5.62 -6.52 -5.47
CA ALA A 61 6.68 -5.58 -5.82
C ALA A 61 6.33 -4.16 -5.37
N ASN A 62 7.36 -3.34 -5.19
CA ASN A 62 7.22 -1.90 -5.13
C ASN A 62 6.97 -1.36 -6.55
N ARG A 63 6.08 -0.39 -6.67
CA ARG A 63 5.80 0.26 -7.93
C ARG A 63 5.96 1.76 -7.82
N HIS A 64 6.82 2.31 -8.66
CA HIS A 64 6.85 3.73 -8.97
C HIS A 64 5.94 4.03 -10.16
N GLN A 65 5.24 5.15 -10.12
CA GLN A 65 4.44 5.63 -11.26
C GLN A 65 5.38 6.30 -12.25
N ASP A 66 6.07 5.48 -13.02
CA ASP A 66 7.09 5.94 -13.94
C ASP A 66 7.08 5.09 -15.21
N PHE A 67 7.21 5.75 -16.36
CA PHE A 67 7.21 5.09 -17.65
C PHE A 67 8.18 5.78 -18.62
N ALA A 68 8.84 4.97 -19.43
CA ALA A 68 9.80 5.48 -20.40
C ALA A 68 9.21 6.59 -21.27
N VAL A 69 9.98 7.66 -21.45
CA VAL A 69 9.66 8.87 -22.25
C VAL A 69 8.70 9.83 -21.56
N VAL A 70 7.63 9.35 -20.93
CA VAL A 70 6.57 10.20 -20.36
C VAL A 70 6.70 10.42 -18.85
N GLY A 71 7.58 9.68 -18.17
CA GLY A 71 7.73 9.75 -16.71
C GLY A 71 6.39 9.50 -16.01
N ASN A 72 6.03 10.37 -15.07
CA ASN A 72 4.78 10.26 -14.31
C ASN A 72 3.52 10.64 -15.11
N ALA A 73 3.65 11.22 -16.30
CA ALA A 73 2.51 11.64 -17.12
C ALA A 73 1.90 10.47 -17.91
N MET A 74 1.66 9.37 -17.23
CA MET A 74 1.06 8.18 -17.80
C MET A 74 -0.44 8.39 -18.11
N THR A 75 -0.89 7.82 -19.21
CA THR A 75 -2.32 7.77 -19.52
C THR A 75 -3.04 6.66 -18.74
N ASN A 76 -4.35 6.78 -18.56
CA ASN A 76 -5.15 5.75 -17.89
C ASN A 76 -4.93 4.34 -18.46
N ASN A 77 -4.82 4.22 -19.78
CA ASN A 77 -4.57 2.94 -20.45
C ASN A 77 -3.22 2.32 -20.09
N LEU A 78 -2.18 3.15 -19.88
CA LEU A 78 -0.87 2.66 -19.43
C LEU A 78 -0.95 2.14 -18.00
N HIS A 79 -1.66 2.82 -17.11
CA HIS A 79 -1.89 2.35 -15.74
C HIS A 79 -2.60 0.99 -15.71
N TRP A 80 -3.64 0.82 -16.52
CA TRP A 80 -4.35 -0.46 -16.63
C TRP A 80 -3.48 -1.57 -17.21
N ARG A 81 -2.71 -1.26 -18.25
CA ARG A 81 -1.76 -2.21 -18.85
C ARG A 81 -0.70 -2.64 -17.85
N ASP A 82 -0.19 -1.69 -17.06
CA ASP A 82 0.83 -1.95 -16.06
C ASP A 82 0.29 -2.88 -14.96
N ALA A 83 -0.83 -2.55 -14.36
CA ALA A 83 -1.49 -3.41 -13.38
C ALA A 83 -1.79 -4.82 -13.93
N LYS A 84 -2.23 -4.90 -15.19
CA LYS A 84 -2.48 -6.20 -15.82
C LYS A 84 -1.20 -7.02 -15.99
N LYS A 85 -0.09 -6.40 -16.39
CA LYS A 85 1.21 -7.10 -16.50
C LYS A 85 1.68 -7.62 -15.15
N LEU A 86 1.56 -6.81 -14.09
CA LEU A 86 1.91 -7.23 -12.73
C LEU A 86 1.07 -8.43 -12.29
N LYS A 87 -0.23 -8.40 -12.57
CA LYS A 87 -1.12 -9.55 -12.29
C LYS A 87 -0.77 -10.79 -13.10
N ASP A 88 -0.51 -10.63 -14.39
CA ASP A 88 -0.15 -11.74 -15.31
C ASP A 88 1.20 -12.38 -14.92
N LEU A 89 2.11 -11.63 -14.30
CA LEU A 89 3.35 -12.15 -13.70
C LEU A 89 3.13 -12.96 -12.41
N GLY A 90 1.89 -13.02 -11.92
CA GLY A 90 1.53 -13.74 -10.70
C GLY A 90 1.70 -12.92 -9.41
N LEU A 91 1.94 -11.62 -9.51
CA LEU A 91 1.97 -10.77 -8.32
C LEU A 91 0.57 -10.61 -7.72
N GLU A 92 0.53 -10.55 -6.40
CA GLU A 92 -0.71 -10.47 -5.63
C GLU A 92 -0.85 -9.15 -4.88
N ILE A 93 0.28 -8.50 -4.62
CA ILE A 93 0.35 -7.26 -3.86
C ILE A 93 1.30 -6.27 -4.52
N ILE A 94 0.91 -5.01 -4.48
CA ILE A 94 1.74 -3.89 -4.92
C ILE A 94 1.86 -2.90 -3.76
N ARG A 95 3.08 -2.53 -3.43
CA ARG A 95 3.34 -1.39 -2.56
C ARG A 95 3.51 -0.15 -3.43
N ASN A 96 2.69 0.85 -3.20
CA ASN A 96 2.74 2.12 -3.93
C ASN A 96 3.94 2.95 -3.46
N ALA A 97 5.11 2.60 -3.93
CA ALA A 97 6.35 3.27 -3.56
C ALA A 97 6.55 4.57 -4.35
N HIS A 98 6.81 5.68 -3.73
CA HIS A 98 6.66 6.00 -2.29
C HIS A 98 5.67 7.17 -2.17
N TYR A 99 4.55 7.07 -2.83
CA TYR A 99 3.53 8.10 -2.96
C TYR A 99 2.22 7.50 -3.52
N PRO A 100 1.09 8.18 -3.33
CA PRO A 100 -0.20 7.74 -3.88
C PRO A 100 -0.13 7.63 -5.40
N GLN A 101 -0.60 6.51 -5.91
CA GLN A 101 -0.64 6.27 -7.35
C GLN A 101 -1.91 6.88 -7.99
N ASP A 102 -1.88 6.99 -9.30
CA ASP A 102 -3.02 7.49 -10.09
C ASP A 102 -4.29 6.65 -9.85
N PRO A 103 -5.47 7.28 -9.74
CA PRO A 103 -6.73 6.56 -9.56
C PRO A 103 -7.00 5.48 -10.62
N ALA A 104 -6.52 5.63 -11.85
CA ALA A 104 -6.69 4.60 -12.88
C ALA A 104 -5.91 3.33 -12.60
N PHE A 105 -4.72 3.43 -11.97
CA PHE A 105 -3.98 2.28 -11.48
C PHE A 105 -4.74 1.59 -10.35
N MET A 106 -5.27 2.37 -9.42
CA MET A 106 -6.05 1.86 -8.29
C MET A 106 -7.34 1.18 -8.74
N ASP A 107 -8.04 1.75 -9.75
CA ASP A 107 -9.21 1.12 -10.37
C ASP A 107 -8.86 -0.22 -11.03
N ALA A 108 -7.69 -0.31 -11.65
CA ALA A 108 -7.20 -1.56 -12.21
C ALA A 108 -6.87 -2.59 -11.13
N CYS A 109 -6.26 -2.19 -10.01
CA CYS A 109 -6.00 -3.08 -8.87
C CYS A 109 -7.30 -3.64 -8.28
N ASP A 110 -8.32 -2.79 -8.11
CA ASP A 110 -9.65 -3.21 -7.66
C ASP A 110 -10.27 -4.27 -8.58
N ALA A 111 -10.18 -4.05 -9.90
CA ALA A 111 -10.80 -4.91 -10.91
C ALA A 111 -10.02 -6.20 -11.20
N LEU A 112 -8.71 -6.17 -11.07
CA LEU A 112 -7.82 -7.31 -11.36
C LEU A 112 -7.52 -8.16 -10.12
N GLY A 113 -7.89 -7.69 -8.93
CA GLY A 113 -7.64 -8.41 -7.69
C GLY A 113 -6.18 -8.34 -7.25
N LEU A 114 -5.58 -7.16 -7.26
CA LEU A 114 -4.30 -6.88 -6.64
C LEU A 114 -4.52 -6.21 -5.28
N PHE A 115 -3.85 -6.68 -4.25
CA PHE A 115 -3.75 -5.94 -2.99
C PHE A 115 -2.83 -4.74 -3.15
N VAL A 116 -3.10 -3.69 -2.39
CA VAL A 116 -2.30 -2.47 -2.41
C VAL A 116 -1.96 -2.04 -0.98
N ILE A 117 -0.69 -1.73 -0.75
CA ILE A 117 -0.24 -0.92 0.38
C ILE A 117 -0.20 0.52 -0.10
N GLU A 118 -1.03 1.38 0.50
CA GLU A 118 -1.13 2.78 0.11
C GLU A 118 -0.24 3.65 0.99
N ASN A 119 0.58 4.46 0.34
CA ASN A 119 1.64 5.23 0.99
C ASN A 119 1.34 6.72 0.97
N THR A 120 1.62 7.39 2.08
CA THR A 120 1.73 8.86 2.13
C THR A 120 3.12 9.27 1.62
N PRO A 121 3.27 10.36 0.85
CA PRO A 121 4.58 10.84 0.44
C PRO A 121 5.42 11.33 1.61
N GLY A 122 6.74 11.37 1.48
CA GLY A 122 7.63 11.91 2.49
C GLY A 122 8.79 10.99 2.91
N TRP A 123 9.20 10.09 2.02
CA TRP A 123 10.30 9.17 2.27
C TRP A 123 11.58 9.87 2.73
N GLN A 124 12.15 9.37 3.84
CA GLN A 124 13.36 9.85 4.50
C GLN A 124 13.34 11.33 4.94
N PHE A 125 12.20 11.98 4.91
CA PHE A 125 12.11 13.39 5.23
C PHE A 125 11.28 13.64 6.49
N TRP A 126 11.92 14.32 7.46
CA TRP A 126 11.28 14.81 8.67
C TRP A 126 11.60 16.26 8.89
N ASN A 127 10.63 17.04 9.34
CA ASN A 127 10.80 18.42 9.76
C ASN A 127 9.95 18.68 11.01
N GLU A 128 10.54 19.36 11.99
CA GLU A 128 9.86 19.69 13.25
C GLU A 128 8.88 20.87 13.13
N ASP A 129 8.88 21.57 11.99
CA ASP A 129 7.97 22.68 11.74
C ASP A 129 6.51 22.19 11.84
N PRO A 130 5.67 22.82 12.72
CA PRO A 130 4.27 22.46 12.85
C PRO A 130 3.47 22.53 11.54
N ILE A 131 3.87 23.40 10.61
CA ILE A 131 3.25 23.50 9.28
C ILE A 131 3.51 22.24 8.48
N PHE A 132 4.73 21.69 8.54
CA PHE A 132 5.05 20.43 7.88
C PHE A 132 4.19 19.29 8.43
N GLN A 133 4.14 19.15 9.76
CA GLN A 133 3.34 18.10 10.42
C GLN A 133 1.86 18.20 10.06
N THR A 134 1.30 19.41 10.09
CA THR A 134 -0.10 19.65 9.70
C THR A 134 -0.38 19.20 8.27
N ARG A 135 0.52 19.52 7.33
CA ARG A 135 0.38 19.10 5.93
C ARG A 135 0.44 17.59 5.76
N VAL A 136 1.34 16.91 6.47
CA VAL A 136 1.40 15.44 6.44
C VAL A 136 0.12 14.84 6.99
N PHE A 137 -0.42 15.37 8.08
CA PHE A 137 -1.71 14.91 8.61
C PHE A 137 -2.86 15.12 7.62
N ASP A 138 -2.87 16.22 6.91
CA ASP A 138 -3.87 16.49 5.88
C ASP A 138 -3.70 15.57 4.67
N ASP A 139 -2.48 15.27 4.27
CA ASP A 139 -2.19 14.30 3.20
C ASP A 139 -2.68 12.90 3.58
N ILE A 140 -2.42 12.45 4.82
CA ILE A 140 -2.92 11.16 5.32
C ILE A 140 -4.45 11.12 5.26
N ARG A 141 -5.15 12.15 5.75
CA ARG A 141 -6.61 12.23 5.69
C ARG A 141 -7.12 12.18 4.25
N ASN A 142 -6.52 12.96 3.37
CA ASN A 142 -6.94 13.06 1.98
C ASN A 142 -6.76 11.74 1.22
N ILE A 143 -5.65 11.04 1.42
CA ILE A 143 -5.39 9.73 0.81
C ILE A 143 -6.41 8.70 1.30
N ILE A 144 -6.65 8.63 2.62
CA ILE A 144 -7.63 7.70 3.17
C ILE A 144 -9.03 8.02 2.63
N ARG A 145 -9.46 9.27 2.61
CA ARG A 145 -10.75 9.69 2.06
C ARG A 145 -10.89 9.34 0.58
N ARG A 146 -9.82 9.49 -0.19
CA ARG A 146 -9.80 9.12 -1.61
C ARG A 146 -10.01 7.61 -1.82
N ASP A 147 -9.30 6.77 -1.03
CA ASP A 147 -9.11 5.36 -1.35
C ASP A 147 -9.74 4.36 -0.35
N ARG A 148 -10.32 4.80 0.78
CA ARG A 148 -10.91 3.91 1.79
C ARG A 148 -12.05 3.01 1.29
N ASN A 149 -12.66 3.32 0.15
CA ASN A 149 -13.69 2.50 -0.47
C ASN A 149 -13.15 1.51 -1.53
N ARG A 150 -11.83 1.45 -1.71
CA ARG A 150 -11.18 0.53 -2.64
C ARG A 150 -10.93 -0.81 -1.97
N PRO A 151 -11.45 -1.90 -2.51
CA PRO A 151 -11.23 -3.22 -1.91
C PRO A 151 -9.78 -3.69 -2.03
N SER A 152 -9.02 -3.19 -2.98
CA SER A 152 -7.60 -3.50 -3.15
C SER A 152 -6.72 -2.96 -2.01
N VAL A 153 -7.04 -1.78 -1.46
CA VAL A 153 -6.26 -1.19 -0.37
C VAL A 153 -6.51 -1.97 0.91
N PHE A 154 -5.50 -2.64 1.44
CA PHE A 154 -5.62 -3.47 2.64
C PHE A 154 -4.67 -3.06 3.77
N LEU A 155 -3.68 -2.25 3.47
CA LEU A 155 -2.74 -1.66 4.42
C LEU A 155 -2.52 -0.19 4.09
N TRP A 156 -2.44 0.61 5.14
CA TRP A 156 -2.04 2.01 5.08
C TRP A 156 -0.62 2.14 5.61
N GLU A 157 0.26 2.73 4.82
CA GLU A 157 1.60 3.13 5.23
C GLU A 157 1.64 4.67 5.35
N PRO A 158 1.09 5.22 6.44
CA PRO A 158 0.91 6.65 6.59
C PRO A 158 2.22 7.38 6.90
N ILE A 159 3.24 6.63 7.29
CA ILE A 159 4.59 7.12 7.52
C ILE A 159 5.53 6.17 6.80
N LEU A 160 6.25 6.70 5.83
CA LEU A 160 7.18 5.90 5.05
C LEU A 160 8.37 5.44 5.89
N ASN A 161 8.90 4.31 5.48
CA ASN A 161 10.11 3.73 6.04
C ASN A 161 11.29 4.72 6.03
N GLU A 162 12.25 4.45 6.92
CA GLU A 162 13.49 5.25 7.04
C GLU A 162 13.25 6.73 7.36
N THR A 163 12.08 7.09 7.86
CA THR A 163 11.75 8.45 8.27
C THR A 163 11.85 8.57 9.79
N TRP A 164 12.72 9.47 10.24
CA TRP A 164 13.02 9.65 11.68
C TRP A 164 12.11 10.69 12.31
N TYR A 165 10.99 10.27 12.84
CA TYR A 165 9.97 11.09 13.49
C TYR A 165 9.86 10.81 15.00
N PRO A 166 9.36 11.74 15.82
CA PRO A 166 9.11 11.49 17.25
C PRO A 166 7.90 10.57 17.44
N GLU A 167 7.88 9.83 18.56
CA GLU A 167 6.81 8.89 18.88
C GLU A 167 5.43 9.57 18.97
N SER A 168 5.36 10.79 19.50
CA SER A 168 4.13 11.58 19.55
C SER A 168 3.50 11.84 18.18
N PHE A 169 4.30 11.89 17.12
CA PHE A 169 3.79 12.01 15.77
C PHE A 169 3.08 10.72 15.32
N VAL A 170 3.63 9.56 15.68
CA VAL A 170 3.02 8.26 15.39
C VAL A 170 1.66 8.12 16.08
N ASP A 171 1.55 8.55 17.32
CA ASP A 171 0.27 8.54 18.04
C ASP A 171 -0.80 9.35 17.30
N SER A 172 -0.42 10.54 16.82
CA SER A 172 -1.32 11.39 16.04
C SER A 172 -1.71 10.76 14.70
N VAL A 173 -0.75 10.15 14.02
CA VAL A 173 -1.00 9.45 12.74
C VAL A 173 -1.91 8.25 12.92
N ALA A 174 -1.67 7.42 13.93
CA ALA A 174 -2.52 6.26 14.24
C ALA A 174 -3.96 6.68 14.54
N GLN A 175 -4.13 7.78 15.31
CA GLN A 175 -5.45 8.33 15.61
C GLN A 175 -6.14 8.83 14.33
N ILE A 176 -5.43 9.54 13.44
CA ILE A 176 -5.99 10.03 12.18
C ILE A 176 -6.48 8.86 11.30
N VAL A 177 -5.69 7.80 11.19
CA VAL A 177 -6.11 6.63 10.41
C VAL A 177 -7.36 5.99 11.01
N ALA A 178 -7.43 5.86 12.33
CA ALA A 178 -8.59 5.33 13.02
C ALA A 178 -9.84 6.20 12.84
N ASP A 179 -9.69 7.52 12.86
CA ASP A 179 -10.80 8.47 12.68
C ASP A 179 -11.33 8.47 11.23
N GLU A 180 -10.44 8.42 10.25
CA GLU A 180 -10.81 8.47 8.82
C GLU A 180 -11.33 7.13 8.28
N TYR A 181 -10.91 6.03 8.89
CA TYR A 181 -11.34 4.68 8.56
C TYR A 181 -11.71 3.89 9.81
N PRO A 182 -12.80 4.28 10.51
CA PRO A 182 -13.21 3.72 11.82
C PRO A 182 -13.79 2.32 11.68
N TYR A 183 -13.07 1.44 11.01
CA TYR A 183 -13.48 0.07 10.78
C TYR A 183 -12.60 -0.87 11.62
N PRO A 184 -13.12 -2.00 12.11
CA PRO A 184 -12.32 -2.90 12.94
C PRO A 184 -11.07 -3.46 12.26
N TYR A 185 -10.83 -3.10 11.02
CA TYR A 185 -9.72 -3.59 10.18
C TYR A 185 -8.95 -2.46 9.51
N SER A 186 -8.78 -1.34 10.20
CA SER A 186 -7.87 -0.25 9.81
C SER A 186 -6.44 -0.66 10.12
N HIS A 187 -5.79 -1.36 9.21
CA HIS A 187 -4.44 -1.82 9.43
C HIS A 187 -3.40 -0.81 8.97
N ILE A 188 -2.48 -0.48 9.88
CA ILE A 188 -1.32 0.37 9.63
C ILE A 188 -0.08 -0.50 9.57
N VAL A 189 0.78 -0.23 8.61
CA VAL A 189 2.10 -0.87 8.50
C VAL A 189 3.21 0.16 8.65
N GLY A 190 4.30 -0.23 9.26
CA GLY A 190 5.50 0.57 9.43
C GLY A 190 6.72 -0.26 9.79
N ASP A 191 7.87 0.40 9.94
CA ASP A 191 9.12 -0.25 10.29
C ASP A 191 9.09 -0.84 11.70
N SER A 192 9.62 -2.05 11.86
CA SER A 192 9.77 -2.70 13.16
C SER A 192 10.75 -1.98 14.09
N GLU A 193 11.69 -1.24 13.53
CA GLU A 193 12.70 -0.47 14.27
C GLU A 193 12.27 0.98 14.53
N ALA A 194 11.13 1.39 13.98
CA ALA A 194 10.65 2.76 14.13
C ALA A 194 10.19 3.05 15.57
N ARG A 195 10.35 4.29 15.97
CA ARG A 195 9.71 4.79 17.20
C ARG A 195 8.21 4.65 17.07
N GLY A 196 7.56 4.17 18.12
CA GLY A 196 6.11 3.95 18.11
C GLY A 196 5.65 2.74 17.28
N ALA A 197 6.54 1.80 16.95
CA ALA A 197 6.21 0.57 16.21
C ALA A 197 5.06 -0.22 16.85
N SER A 198 4.85 -0.10 18.16
CA SER A 198 3.72 -0.72 18.89
C SER A 198 2.34 -0.22 18.44
N ARG A 199 2.27 0.87 17.70
CA ARG A 199 1.02 1.41 17.12
C ARG A 199 0.68 0.80 15.78
N PHE A 200 1.61 0.08 15.16
CA PHE A 200 1.40 -0.56 13.87
C PHE A 200 0.82 -1.97 14.03
N SER A 201 -0.16 -2.31 13.22
CA SER A 201 -0.77 -3.65 13.21
C SER A 201 0.05 -4.67 12.43
N VAL A 202 0.88 -4.19 11.52
CA VAL A 202 1.81 -4.99 10.71
C VAL A 202 3.16 -4.30 10.73
N LEU A 203 4.23 -5.06 10.86
CA LEU A 203 5.58 -4.51 10.88
C LEU A 203 6.39 -4.97 9.68
N TYR A 204 7.17 -4.06 9.14
CA TYR A 204 8.21 -4.43 8.19
C TYR A 204 9.38 -5.08 8.91
N ALA A 205 9.76 -6.27 8.43
CA ALA A 205 11.00 -6.91 8.82
C ALA A 205 12.01 -6.74 7.68
N HIS A 206 13.20 -6.29 8.03
CA HIS A 206 14.32 -6.36 7.10
C HIS A 206 14.87 -7.79 7.09
N PRO A 207 15.07 -8.41 5.93
CA PRO A 207 15.99 -9.50 5.82
C PRO A 207 17.39 -8.91 6.03
N SER A 208 17.89 -8.93 7.26
CA SER A 208 19.24 -8.46 7.54
C SER A 208 20.24 -9.29 6.73
N ASN A 209 21.25 -8.62 6.20
CA ASN A 209 22.33 -9.23 5.44
C ASN A 209 23.03 -10.33 6.26
N GLY A 210 22.56 -11.55 6.18
CA GLY A 210 23.19 -12.73 6.79
C GLY A 210 22.63 -13.22 8.12
N ASP A 211 21.74 -12.47 8.80
CA ASP A 211 21.21 -12.84 10.13
C ASP A 211 19.68 -13.01 10.16
N THR A 212 19.10 -13.48 9.07
CA THR A 212 17.66 -13.79 8.98
C THR A 212 17.17 -14.69 10.12
N ASP A 213 18.00 -15.61 10.59
CA ASP A 213 17.66 -16.52 11.71
C ASP A 213 17.55 -15.78 13.04
N ILE A 214 18.34 -14.75 13.28
CA ILE A 214 18.28 -13.95 14.52
C ILE A 214 17.04 -13.05 14.49
N ALA A 215 16.77 -12.41 13.38
CA ALA A 215 15.58 -11.59 13.21
C ALA A 215 14.29 -12.41 13.38
N ILE A 216 14.23 -13.60 12.79
CA ILE A 216 13.06 -14.50 12.90
C ILE A 216 12.86 -15.00 14.33
N LYS A 217 13.92 -15.31 15.07
CA LYS A 217 13.82 -15.78 16.46
C LYS A 217 13.31 -14.72 17.44
N ASN A 218 13.47 -13.44 17.10
CA ASN A 218 13.06 -12.32 17.93
C ASN A 218 11.71 -11.70 17.48
N LEU A 219 11.07 -12.26 16.47
CA LEU A 219 9.78 -11.77 16.01
C LEU A 219 8.69 -12.02 17.08
N ASN A 220 7.90 -11.00 17.34
CA ASN A 220 6.74 -11.13 18.20
C ASN A 220 5.67 -12.00 17.49
N PRO A 221 5.26 -13.15 18.04
CA PRO A 221 4.29 -14.03 17.39
C PRO A 221 2.88 -13.43 17.27
N ASP A 222 2.60 -12.37 18.02
CA ASP A 222 1.30 -11.69 18.00
C ASP A 222 1.21 -10.63 16.91
N VAL A 223 2.31 -10.34 16.21
CA VAL A 223 2.41 -9.34 15.15
C VAL A 223 2.68 -10.01 13.82
N SER A 224 1.96 -9.59 12.78
CA SER A 224 2.25 -10.03 11.42
C SER A 224 3.37 -9.19 10.81
N TYR A 225 4.27 -9.86 10.11
CA TYR A 225 5.43 -9.23 9.50
C TYR A 225 5.36 -9.28 7.98
N PHE A 226 5.95 -8.26 7.36
CA PHE A 226 5.99 -8.09 5.93
C PHE A 226 7.38 -7.59 5.50
N THR A 227 7.96 -8.21 4.49
CA THR A 227 9.20 -7.70 3.89
C THR A 227 8.84 -6.73 2.78
N ARG A 228 9.08 -5.43 2.97
CA ARG A 228 8.69 -4.39 2.03
C ARG A 228 9.56 -4.32 0.79
N GLU A 229 10.82 -4.64 0.95
CA GLU A 229 11.84 -4.60 -0.10
C GLU A 229 12.69 -5.85 0.00
N TRP A 230 12.68 -6.64 -1.05
CA TRP A 230 13.36 -7.91 -1.10
C TRP A 230 14.07 -8.07 -2.44
N GLY A 231 15.30 -8.57 -2.39
CA GLY A 231 16.06 -8.79 -3.61
C GLY A 231 16.72 -7.53 -4.18
N ASP A 232 16.87 -6.49 -3.38
CA ASP A 232 17.69 -5.34 -3.72
C ASP A 232 19.15 -5.78 -3.82
N ASN A 233 19.59 -6.09 -5.02
CA ASN A 233 20.97 -6.42 -5.32
C ASN A 233 21.85 -5.17 -5.44
N VAL A 234 21.67 -4.23 -4.54
CA VAL A 234 22.43 -2.98 -4.54
C VAL A 234 23.47 -3.07 -3.44
N ASP A 235 24.68 -3.43 -3.79
CA ASP A 235 25.79 -3.41 -2.82
C ASP A 235 26.34 -2.01 -2.58
N ASP A 236 25.97 -1.07 -3.42
CA ASP A 236 26.43 0.32 -3.33
C ASP A 236 25.38 1.25 -3.92
N TRP A 237 24.59 1.85 -3.06
CA TRP A 237 23.58 2.84 -3.41
C TRP A 237 24.15 4.11 -4.06
N ASN A 238 25.43 4.37 -3.89
CA ASN A 238 26.10 5.56 -4.42
C ASN A 238 26.71 5.34 -5.79
N SER A 239 26.71 4.12 -6.30
CA SER A 239 27.35 3.82 -7.57
C SER A 239 26.34 3.48 -8.66
N HIS A 240 26.62 3.96 -9.86
CA HIS A 240 25.98 3.50 -11.09
C HIS A 240 26.29 2.02 -11.40
N ASN A 241 26.96 1.33 -10.47
CA ASN A 241 27.42 -0.04 -10.61
C ASN A 241 26.34 -1.10 -10.37
N SER A 242 25.19 -0.76 -9.79
CA SER A 242 24.09 -1.72 -9.64
C SER A 242 23.68 -2.31 -10.98
N THR A 243 23.49 -1.47 -11.98
CA THR A 243 23.21 -1.89 -13.37
C THR A 243 24.37 -2.69 -13.98
N SER A 244 25.61 -2.27 -13.74
CA SER A 244 26.81 -2.99 -14.18
C SER A 244 26.94 -4.37 -13.51
N ARG A 245 26.48 -4.51 -12.28
CA ARG A 245 26.51 -5.78 -11.55
C ARG A 245 25.47 -6.78 -12.05
N VAL A 246 24.26 -6.34 -12.21
CA VAL A 246 23.19 -7.15 -12.85
C VAL A 246 23.66 -7.61 -14.22
N LYS A 247 24.22 -6.69 -15.01
CA LYS A 247 24.77 -6.99 -16.33
C LYS A 247 25.91 -8.02 -16.29
N ARG A 248 26.80 -7.93 -15.31
CA ARG A 248 27.91 -8.89 -15.14
C ARG A 248 27.45 -10.27 -14.67
N CYS A 249 26.44 -10.32 -13.81
CA CYS A 249 25.96 -11.58 -13.23
C CYS A 249 24.96 -12.29 -14.13
N TRP A 250 24.14 -11.55 -14.86
CA TRP A 250 22.97 -12.07 -15.58
C TRP A 250 23.04 -11.86 -17.09
N GLY A 251 24.07 -11.15 -17.59
CA GLY A 251 24.22 -10.81 -18.99
C GLY A 251 23.48 -9.53 -19.40
N GLU A 252 23.57 -9.17 -20.67
CA GLU A 252 23.03 -7.92 -21.20
C GLU A 252 21.52 -7.95 -21.50
N THR A 253 20.98 -9.13 -21.66
CA THR A 253 19.63 -9.33 -22.18
C THR A 253 18.48 -9.06 -21.21
N PRO A 254 18.62 -9.16 -19.90
CA PRO A 254 17.52 -8.92 -18.96
C PRO A 254 17.24 -7.46 -18.61
N MET A 255 17.95 -6.52 -19.21
CA MET A 255 17.78 -5.10 -18.86
C MET A 255 17.08 -4.30 -19.94
#